data_87a06fd3a86541445480b62914efbf88
#
_entry.id   87a06fd3a86541445480b62914efbf88
#
_cell.length_a   1.000
_cell.length_b   1.000
_cell.length_c   1.000
_cell.angle_alpha   90.00
_cell.angle_beta   90.00
_cell.angle_gamma   90.00
#
_symmetry.space_group_name_H-M   'P 1'
#
loop_
_entity.id
_entity.type
_entity.pdbx_description
1 polymer ?
#
loop_
_entity_poly.entity_id
_entity_poly.type
_entity_poly.pdbx_seq_one_letter_code
_entity_poly.pdbx_strand_id
1 'polypeptide(L)'
;MKSVGHLLIESVTLPPGGEWKAAADGWHFVHVTRGAAYWLGSDRPRSLTEGEMLVVPPVLPGAIRASQIGPVLLHVVRFAPELLCGFFTLSERHFFESSPAGALQETQFLPSTHPVTQQFAALAQIGSPSNSLTRRIQVLSLVATVFDKEVARHQAPEQLGSTAQHRFTQLIAEMPDTEIINHTPEQLARLCGCSPRHFNRLFRQHFGASARSRQTELRLLKARQLLGDSDSKIIQVAMESGYRNLSLFNSLFKRRFGTTPSAWRRKTKKRSTVSR
;
A
#
# COMPACT_ATOMS: atom_id res chain seq x y z
N MET A 1 -14.19 6.43 -13.97
CA MET A 1 -13.41 5.20 -13.85
C MET A 1 -13.77 4.52 -12.52
N LYS A 2 -14.10 3.22 -12.53
CA LYS A 2 -14.26 2.44 -11.29
C LYS A 2 -12.89 2.33 -10.64
N SER A 3 -12.79 2.55 -9.34
CA SER A 3 -11.55 2.29 -8.59
C SER A 3 -11.36 0.78 -8.50
N VAL A 4 -10.18 0.30 -8.88
CA VAL A 4 -9.81 -1.12 -8.76
C VAL A 4 -9.85 -1.51 -7.28
N GLY A 5 -10.49 -2.65 -6.97
CA GLY A 5 -10.57 -3.15 -5.60
C GLY A 5 -9.19 -3.54 -5.06
N HIS A 6 -8.98 -3.33 -3.73
CA HIS A 6 -7.71 -3.69 -3.09
C HIS A 6 -7.50 -5.22 -3.07
N LEU A 7 -6.35 -5.68 -3.58
CA LEU A 7 -5.97 -7.10 -3.70
C LEU A 7 -6.97 -7.95 -4.50
N LEU A 8 -7.73 -7.33 -5.40
CA LEU A 8 -8.61 -8.02 -6.32
C LEU A 8 -8.03 -7.95 -7.73
N ILE A 9 -8.11 -9.06 -8.47
CA ILE A 9 -7.77 -9.07 -9.89
C ILE A 9 -9.00 -8.62 -10.67
N GLU A 10 -8.92 -7.48 -11.31
CA GLU A 10 -9.98 -6.94 -12.16
C GLU A 10 -9.58 -7.01 -13.63
N SER A 11 -10.53 -7.43 -14.47
CA SER A 11 -10.35 -7.44 -15.92
C SER A 11 -10.81 -6.11 -16.52
N VAL A 12 -9.94 -5.47 -17.29
CA VAL A 12 -10.21 -4.21 -17.98
C VAL A 12 -10.03 -4.43 -19.48
N THR A 13 -11.09 -4.25 -20.24
CA THR A 13 -11.03 -4.28 -21.71
C THR A 13 -11.00 -2.84 -22.25
N LEU A 14 -9.96 -2.52 -22.99
CA LEU A 14 -9.83 -1.24 -23.69
C LEU A 14 -10.17 -1.41 -25.16
N PRO A 15 -11.08 -0.58 -25.71
CA PRO A 15 -11.28 -0.53 -27.15
C PRO A 15 -10.03 0.02 -27.84
N PRO A 16 -9.90 -0.11 -29.17
CA PRO A 16 -8.81 0.49 -29.93
C PRO A 16 -8.64 1.97 -29.60
N GLY A 17 -7.42 2.40 -29.25
CA GLY A 17 -7.10 3.75 -28.80
C GLY A 17 -7.60 4.13 -27.41
N GLY A 18 -8.34 3.25 -26.71
CA GLY A 18 -8.83 3.47 -25.36
C GLY A 18 -7.69 3.55 -24.34
N GLU A 19 -7.92 4.26 -23.23
CA GLU A 19 -6.92 4.47 -22.17
C GLU A 19 -7.39 3.94 -20.83
N TRP A 20 -6.45 3.34 -20.09
CA TRP A 20 -6.53 3.07 -18.67
C TRP A 20 -5.48 3.92 -17.94
N LYS A 21 -5.87 4.53 -16.82
CA LYS A 21 -4.97 5.38 -16.01
C LYS A 21 -4.79 4.80 -14.63
N ALA A 22 -3.55 4.71 -14.18
CA ALA A 22 -3.23 4.37 -12.81
C ALA A 22 -3.70 5.49 -11.87
N ALA A 23 -4.41 5.12 -10.80
CA ALA A 23 -4.79 6.06 -9.76
C ALA A 23 -3.64 6.25 -8.76
N ALA A 24 -3.52 7.45 -8.19
CA ALA A 24 -2.46 7.75 -7.19
C ALA A 24 -2.80 7.22 -5.79
N ASP A 25 -3.61 6.17 -5.68
CA ASP A 25 -4.14 5.63 -4.42
C ASP A 25 -3.58 4.24 -4.06
N GLY A 26 -2.42 3.90 -4.61
CA GLY A 26 -1.73 2.64 -4.37
C GLY A 26 -0.87 2.20 -5.55
N TRP A 27 -0.19 1.10 -5.36
CA TRP A 27 0.56 0.41 -6.40
C TRP A 27 -0.38 -0.33 -7.34
N HIS A 28 -0.08 -0.32 -8.63
CA HIS A 28 -0.84 -1.07 -9.61
C HIS A 28 0.04 -2.11 -10.30
N PHE A 29 -0.43 -3.35 -10.28
CA PHE A 29 0.14 -4.47 -11.01
C PHE A 29 -0.74 -4.71 -12.21
N VAL A 30 -0.21 -4.49 -13.41
CA VAL A 30 -0.98 -4.53 -14.66
C VAL A 30 -0.36 -5.55 -15.60
N HIS A 31 -1.10 -6.59 -15.94
CA HIS A 31 -0.70 -7.63 -16.89
C HIS A 31 -1.45 -7.45 -18.21
N VAL A 32 -0.72 -7.39 -19.30
CA VAL A 32 -1.29 -7.38 -20.66
C VAL A 32 -1.63 -8.80 -21.05
N THR A 33 -2.91 -9.17 -20.91
CA THR A 33 -3.36 -10.54 -21.15
C THR A 33 -3.57 -10.83 -22.63
N ARG A 34 -3.98 -9.82 -23.40
CA ARG A 34 -4.21 -9.95 -24.83
C ARG A 34 -4.11 -8.59 -25.53
N GLY A 35 -3.52 -8.59 -26.72
CA GLY A 35 -3.40 -7.42 -27.57
C GLY A 35 -2.11 -6.64 -27.38
N ALA A 36 -2.00 -5.49 -28.05
CA ALA A 36 -0.85 -4.60 -27.98
C ALA A 36 -1.23 -3.23 -27.45
N ALA A 37 -0.42 -2.67 -26.56
CA ALA A 37 -0.66 -1.39 -25.93
C ALA A 37 0.63 -0.55 -25.84
N TYR A 38 0.49 0.67 -25.36
CA TYR A 38 1.62 1.58 -25.10
C TYR A 38 1.50 2.10 -23.68
N TRP A 39 2.60 2.08 -22.94
CA TRP A 39 2.74 2.81 -21.68
C TRP A 39 3.08 4.27 -22.00
N LEU A 40 2.28 5.17 -21.46
CA LEU A 40 2.44 6.62 -21.58
C LEU A 40 2.86 7.15 -20.20
N GLY A 41 4.13 6.95 -19.85
CA GLY A 41 4.77 7.51 -18.66
C GLY A 41 5.45 8.83 -18.93
N SER A 42 6.31 9.28 -17.99
CA SER A 42 6.90 10.61 -18.00
C SER A 42 7.85 10.92 -19.16
N ASP A 43 8.59 9.94 -19.71
CA ASP A 43 9.69 10.27 -20.63
C ASP A 43 9.48 9.83 -22.08
N ARG A 44 9.17 8.57 -22.34
CA ARG A 44 8.93 8.06 -23.70
C ARG A 44 7.84 6.97 -23.69
N PRO A 45 6.95 6.97 -24.69
CA PRO A 45 6.03 5.87 -24.87
C PRO A 45 6.80 4.56 -25.05
N ARG A 46 6.43 3.53 -24.30
CA ARG A 46 6.98 2.18 -24.45
C ARG A 46 5.90 1.24 -24.97
N SER A 47 6.22 0.44 -25.98
CA SER A 47 5.32 -0.60 -26.42
C SER A 47 5.22 -1.72 -25.38
N LEU A 48 4.00 -2.22 -25.21
CA LEU A 48 3.65 -3.32 -24.34
C LEU A 48 3.06 -4.44 -25.19
N THR A 49 3.59 -5.63 -24.99
CA THR A 49 3.14 -6.83 -25.71
C THR A 49 2.41 -7.79 -24.79
N GLU A 50 1.67 -8.70 -25.37
CA GLU A 50 0.97 -9.77 -24.66
C GLU A 50 1.91 -10.55 -23.76
N GLY A 51 1.48 -10.79 -22.53
CA GLY A 51 2.24 -11.48 -21.49
C GLY A 51 3.17 -10.57 -20.66
N GLU A 52 3.37 -9.31 -21.00
CA GLU A 52 4.16 -8.39 -20.17
C GLU A 52 3.36 -7.87 -18.97
N MET A 53 4.07 -7.55 -17.90
CA MET A 53 3.49 -6.99 -16.66
C MET A 53 4.19 -5.70 -16.27
N LEU A 54 3.43 -4.74 -15.77
CA LEU A 54 3.92 -3.47 -15.20
C LEU A 54 3.63 -3.43 -13.71
N VAL A 55 4.59 -2.86 -12.95
CA VAL A 55 4.39 -2.45 -11.57
C VAL A 55 4.48 -0.93 -11.53
N VAL A 56 3.34 -0.27 -11.32
CA VAL A 56 3.21 1.18 -11.38
C VAL A 56 3.13 1.74 -9.96
N PRO A 57 4.08 2.60 -9.55
CA PRO A 57 4.06 3.21 -8.22
C PRO A 57 2.98 4.30 -8.09
N PRO A 58 2.49 4.60 -6.88
CA PRO A 58 1.42 5.58 -6.66
C PRO A 58 1.82 7.03 -6.96
N VAL A 59 3.12 7.32 -7.01
CA VAL A 59 3.65 8.69 -7.20
C VAL A 59 3.84 9.07 -8.67
N LEU A 60 3.81 8.11 -9.59
CA LEU A 60 3.99 8.37 -11.02
C LEU A 60 2.66 8.24 -11.76
N PRO A 61 2.12 9.37 -12.26
CA PRO A 61 0.98 9.29 -13.16
C PRO A 61 1.40 8.63 -14.46
N GLY A 62 0.64 7.65 -14.91
CA GLY A 62 0.86 6.97 -16.18
C GLY A 62 -0.43 6.40 -16.71
N ALA A 63 -0.46 6.15 -18.01
CA ALA A 63 -1.60 5.57 -18.69
C ALA A 63 -1.16 4.44 -19.63
N ILE A 64 -2.01 3.45 -19.78
CA ILE A 64 -1.88 2.44 -20.83
C ILE A 64 -2.90 2.77 -21.91
N ARG A 65 -2.43 2.95 -23.15
CA ARG A 65 -3.27 3.17 -24.33
C ARG A 65 -3.27 1.92 -25.20
N ALA A 66 -4.44 1.41 -25.53
CA ALA A 66 -4.58 0.33 -26.49
C ALA A 66 -4.11 0.75 -27.88
N SER A 67 -3.53 -0.18 -28.63
CA SER A 67 -3.22 0.01 -30.05
C SER A 67 -4.50 0.35 -30.84
N GLN A 68 -4.35 1.07 -31.93
CA GLN A 68 -5.46 1.35 -32.88
C GLN A 68 -5.92 0.08 -33.67
N ILE A 69 -5.10 -0.99 -33.64
CA ILE A 69 -5.34 -2.18 -34.45
C ILE A 69 -6.41 -3.08 -33.81
N GLY A 70 -6.53 -3.09 -32.48
CA GLY A 70 -7.47 -3.97 -31.79
C GLY A 70 -7.65 -3.67 -30.31
N PRO A 71 -8.62 -4.34 -29.68
CA PRO A 71 -8.83 -4.19 -28.25
C PRO A 71 -7.70 -4.81 -27.43
N VAL A 72 -7.52 -4.32 -26.22
CA VAL A 72 -6.54 -4.83 -25.24
C VAL A 72 -7.27 -5.32 -24.01
N LEU A 73 -6.93 -6.51 -23.53
CA LEU A 73 -7.37 -7.05 -22.25
C LEU A 73 -6.25 -6.92 -21.24
N LEU A 74 -6.53 -6.22 -20.15
CA LEU A 74 -5.63 -6.06 -19.00
C LEU A 74 -6.22 -6.78 -17.79
N HIS A 75 -5.36 -7.44 -17.01
CA HIS A 75 -5.67 -7.79 -15.63
C HIS A 75 -4.95 -6.83 -14.70
N VAL A 76 -5.69 -6.22 -13.79
CA VAL A 76 -5.17 -5.17 -12.91
C VAL A 76 -5.41 -5.55 -11.46
N VAL A 77 -4.38 -5.40 -10.63
CA VAL A 77 -4.46 -5.47 -9.17
C VAL A 77 -4.00 -4.15 -8.58
N ARG A 78 -4.75 -3.64 -7.61
CA ARG A 78 -4.33 -2.51 -6.80
C ARG A 78 -3.86 -2.99 -5.42
N PHE A 79 -2.68 -2.55 -5.04
CA PHE A 79 -2.10 -2.77 -3.72
C PHE A 79 -1.94 -1.44 -2.98
N ALA A 80 -2.63 -1.30 -1.86
CA ALA A 80 -2.64 -0.10 -1.03
C ALA A 80 -2.19 -0.48 0.40
N PRO A 81 -0.90 -0.30 0.75
CA PRO A 81 -0.34 -0.69 2.05
C PRO A 81 -1.12 -0.13 3.24
N GLU A 82 -1.65 1.08 3.10
CA GLU A 82 -2.43 1.74 4.14
C GLU A 82 -3.76 1.04 4.48
N LEU A 83 -4.20 0.08 3.67
CA LEU A 83 -5.37 -0.75 3.96
C LEU A 83 -5.04 -2.04 4.74
N LEU A 84 -3.76 -2.30 4.99
CA LEU A 84 -3.25 -3.49 5.68
C LEU A 84 -2.61 -3.11 7.03
N CYS A 85 -3.38 -2.45 7.91
CA CYS A 85 -2.93 -2.12 9.26
C CYS A 85 -2.73 -3.39 10.09
N GLY A 86 -1.57 -3.51 10.76
CA GLY A 86 -1.20 -4.65 11.57
C GLY A 86 -0.58 -5.82 10.80
N PHE A 87 -0.45 -5.69 9.48
CA PHE A 87 0.18 -6.71 8.63
C PHE A 87 1.69 -6.47 8.47
N PHE A 88 2.08 -5.21 8.35
CA PHE A 88 3.48 -4.83 8.16
C PHE A 88 4.17 -4.51 9.47
N THR A 89 5.49 -4.70 9.52
CA THR A 89 6.34 -4.10 10.54
C THR A 89 6.46 -2.58 10.32
N LEU A 90 6.98 -1.88 11.31
CA LEU A 90 7.22 -0.43 11.19
C LEU A 90 8.17 -0.09 10.03
N SER A 91 9.21 -0.91 9.83
CA SER A 91 10.19 -0.73 8.78
C SER A 91 9.58 -0.96 7.39
N GLU A 92 8.83 -2.05 7.20
CA GLU A 92 8.16 -2.35 5.94
C GLU A 92 7.13 -1.28 5.57
N ARG A 93 6.33 -0.84 6.52
CA ARG A 93 5.39 0.26 6.30
C ARG A 93 6.10 1.54 5.91
N HIS A 94 7.20 1.87 6.58
CA HIS A 94 8.00 3.04 6.24
C HIS A 94 8.55 2.96 4.81
N PHE A 95 9.03 1.79 4.41
CA PHE A 95 9.47 1.52 3.05
C PHE A 95 8.40 1.88 2.01
N PHE A 96 7.15 1.42 2.20
CA PHE A 96 6.06 1.70 1.25
C PHE A 96 5.58 3.16 1.26
N GLU A 97 5.72 3.87 2.38
CA GLU A 97 5.22 5.25 2.51
C GLU A 97 6.26 6.31 2.17
N SER A 98 7.55 6.03 2.43
CA SER A 98 8.61 7.01 2.25
C SER A 98 9.08 7.14 0.81
N SER A 99 8.68 6.19 -0.06
CA SER A 99 9.11 6.11 -1.45
C SER A 99 10.59 6.51 -1.60
N PRO A 100 11.53 5.65 -1.17
CA PRO A 100 12.94 5.99 -1.21
C PRO A 100 13.36 6.33 -2.63
N ALA A 101 14.27 7.27 -2.77
CA ALA A 101 14.97 7.52 -4.01
C ALA A 101 15.57 6.19 -4.51
N GLY A 102 15.09 5.65 -5.62
CA GLY A 102 15.56 4.37 -6.16
C GLY A 102 14.59 3.70 -7.13
N ALA A 103 14.85 2.45 -7.45
CA ALA A 103 14.15 1.64 -8.45
C ALA A 103 12.62 1.54 -8.29
N LEU A 104 12.09 1.90 -7.11
CA LEU A 104 10.64 1.90 -6.85
C LEU A 104 9.94 3.22 -7.18
N GLN A 105 10.67 4.23 -7.60
CA GLN A 105 10.08 5.49 -8.11
C GLN A 105 9.69 5.40 -9.58
N GLU A 106 10.18 4.36 -10.27
CA GLU A 106 9.92 4.17 -11.70
C GLU A 106 8.96 3.00 -11.92
N THR A 107 8.23 3.05 -13.02
CA THR A 107 7.44 1.91 -13.47
C THR A 107 8.36 0.76 -13.84
N GLN A 108 8.20 -0.37 -13.18
CA GLN A 108 8.94 -1.59 -13.51
C GLN A 108 8.21 -2.35 -14.61
N PHE A 109 8.99 -2.88 -15.55
CA PHE A 109 8.48 -3.70 -16.65
C PHE A 109 9.04 -5.10 -16.52
N LEU A 110 8.15 -6.06 -16.32
CA LEU A 110 8.48 -7.47 -16.16
C LEU A 110 8.11 -8.22 -17.44
N PRO A 111 9.06 -8.88 -18.10
CA PRO A 111 8.78 -9.64 -19.31
C PRO A 111 7.88 -10.85 -19.02
N SER A 112 7.28 -11.43 -20.04
CA SER A 112 6.43 -12.63 -19.95
C SER A 112 7.15 -13.85 -19.33
N THR A 113 8.48 -13.90 -19.44
CA THR A 113 9.31 -14.96 -18.88
C THR A 113 9.62 -14.78 -17.38
N HIS A 114 9.30 -13.62 -16.81
CA HIS A 114 9.57 -13.33 -15.41
C HIS A 114 8.68 -14.19 -14.49
N PRO A 115 9.20 -14.83 -13.43
CA PRO A 115 8.44 -15.72 -12.56
C PRO A 115 7.18 -15.08 -11.97
N VAL A 116 7.27 -13.83 -11.54
CA VAL A 116 6.13 -13.06 -11.00
C VAL A 116 5.03 -12.87 -12.06
N THR A 117 5.41 -12.57 -13.30
CA THR A 117 4.47 -12.40 -14.41
C THR A 117 3.72 -13.70 -14.70
N GLN A 118 4.44 -14.84 -14.71
CA GLN A 118 3.83 -16.15 -14.92
C GLN A 118 2.89 -16.56 -13.79
N GLN A 119 3.29 -16.30 -12.53
CA GLN A 119 2.41 -16.52 -11.37
C GLN A 119 1.15 -15.65 -11.43
N PHE A 120 1.29 -14.38 -11.81
CA PHE A 120 0.15 -13.48 -11.97
C PHE A 120 -0.79 -13.97 -13.06
N ALA A 121 -0.28 -14.34 -14.22
CA ALA A 121 -1.08 -14.86 -15.32
C ALA A 121 -1.85 -16.14 -14.93
N ALA A 122 -1.19 -17.07 -14.22
CA ALA A 122 -1.83 -18.27 -13.69
C ALA A 122 -2.97 -17.93 -12.71
N LEU A 123 -2.73 -17.02 -11.77
CA LEU A 123 -3.76 -16.55 -10.85
C LEU A 123 -4.94 -15.89 -11.56
N ALA A 124 -4.71 -15.14 -12.62
CA ALA A 124 -5.76 -14.46 -13.38
C ALA A 124 -6.64 -15.45 -14.16
N GLN A 125 -6.12 -16.61 -14.57
CA GLN A 125 -6.85 -17.62 -15.33
C GLN A 125 -7.75 -18.54 -14.48
N ILE A 126 -7.47 -18.67 -13.17
CA ILE A 126 -8.25 -19.54 -12.30
C ILE A 126 -9.67 -18.97 -12.14
N GLY A 127 -10.69 -19.70 -12.56
CA GLY A 127 -12.11 -19.35 -12.53
C GLY A 127 -12.77 -19.25 -11.14
N SER A 128 -11.99 -19.14 -10.08
CA SER A 128 -12.51 -18.93 -8.71
C SER A 128 -13.07 -17.53 -8.54
N PRO A 129 -14.04 -17.31 -7.64
CA PRO A 129 -14.55 -15.98 -7.34
C PRO A 129 -13.40 -15.03 -7.04
N SER A 130 -13.33 -13.91 -7.75
CA SER A 130 -12.24 -12.92 -7.64
C SER A 130 -12.03 -12.39 -6.22
N ASN A 131 -12.99 -12.59 -5.33
CA ASN A 131 -13.00 -12.09 -3.96
C ASN A 131 -12.78 -13.19 -2.88
N SER A 132 -12.26 -14.37 -3.22
CA SER A 132 -11.97 -15.40 -2.21
C SER A 132 -10.76 -14.98 -1.34
N LEU A 133 -10.78 -15.37 -0.05
CA LEU A 133 -9.66 -15.13 0.87
C LEU A 133 -8.36 -15.73 0.32
N THR A 134 -8.42 -16.96 -0.16
CA THR A 134 -7.27 -17.66 -0.75
C THR A 134 -6.65 -16.85 -1.88
N ARG A 135 -7.47 -16.30 -2.78
CA ARG A 135 -6.98 -15.51 -3.91
C ARG A 135 -6.32 -14.21 -3.46
N ARG A 136 -6.89 -13.52 -2.47
CA ARG A 136 -6.27 -12.31 -1.89
C ARG A 136 -4.92 -12.62 -1.24
N ILE A 137 -4.79 -13.75 -0.54
CA ILE A 137 -3.52 -14.21 0.05
C ILE A 137 -2.50 -14.51 -1.06
N GLN A 138 -2.90 -15.16 -2.14
CA GLN A 138 -2.01 -15.45 -3.28
C GLN A 138 -1.53 -14.15 -3.98
N VAL A 139 -2.43 -13.19 -4.18
CA VAL A 139 -2.08 -11.86 -4.71
C VAL A 139 -1.11 -11.15 -3.77
N LEU A 140 -1.34 -11.20 -2.47
CA LEU A 140 -0.46 -10.58 -1.49
C LEU A 140 0.92 -11.24 -1.45
N SER A 141 1.00 -12.57 -1.57
CA SER A 141 2.26 -13.30 -1.69
C SER A 141 3.04 -12.88 -2.94
N LEU A 142 2.35 -12.71 -4.07
CA LEU A 142 2.96 -12.21 -5.30
C LEU A 142 3.50 -10.79 -5.13
N VAL A 143 2.74 -9.90 -4.49
CA VAL A 143 3.18 -8.53 -4.15
C VAL A 143 4.44 -8.58 -3.28
N ALA A 144 4.46 -9.43 -2.24
CA ALA A 144 5.63 -9.61 -1.38
C ALA A 144 6.85 -10.03 -2.19
N THR A 145 6.72 -11.00 -3.11
CA THR A 145 7.82 -11.46 -3.96
C THR A 145 8.43 -10.35 -4.82
N VAL A 146 7.61 -9.40 -5.28
CA VAL A 146 8.10 -8.25 -6.07
C VAL A 146 8.98 -7.33 -5.23
N PHE A 147 8.61 -7.09 -3.98
CA PHE A 147 9.28 -6.12 -3.12
C PHE A 147 10.31 -6.72 -2.16
N ASP A 148 10.43 -8.04 -2.07
CA ASP A 148 11.24 -8.74 -1.08
C ASP A 148 12.69 -8.25 -1.03
N LYS A 149 13.34 -8.14 -2.18
CA LYS A 149 14.74 -7.68 -2.27
C LYS A 149 14.93 -6.22 -1.84
N GLU A 150 13.99 -5.36 -2.20
CA GLU A 150 14.03 -3.95 -1.88
C GLU A 150 13.73 -3.70 -0.40
N VAL A 151 12.75 -4.42 0.14
CA VAL A 151 12.45 -4.41 1.58
C VAL A 151 13.64 -4.91 2.38
N ALA A 152 14.24 -6.03 1.98
CA ALA A 152 15.42 -6.58 2.66
C ALA A 152 16.60 -5.61 2.65
N ARG A 153 16.85 -4.92 1.53
CA ARG A 153 17.90 -3.87 1.46
C ARG A 153 17.60 -2.69 2.38
N HIS A 154 16.33 -2.29 2.47
CA HIS A 154 15.91 -1.20 3.36
C HIS A 154 16.03 -1.54 4.84
N GLN A 155 15.89 -2.83 5.17
CA GLN A 155 16.02 -3.35 6.53
C GLN A 155 17.46 -3.69 6.92
N ALA A 156 18.39 -3.75 5.95
CA ALA A 156 19.79 -4.07 6.22
C ALA A 156 20.39 -3.09 7.26
N PRO A 157 20.98 -3.58 8.36
CA PRO A 157 21.57 -2.69 9.36
C PRO A 157 22.74 -1.95 8.73
N GLU A 158 22.76 -0.62 8.84
CA GLU A 158 23.97 0.17 8.60
C GLU A 158 25.07 -0.33 9.53
N GLN A 159 26.15 -0.82 9.00
CA GLN A 159 27.29 -1.34 9.76
C GLN A 159 27.84 -0.24 10.66
N LEU A 160 28.01 -0.53 11.97
CA LEU A 160 28.63 0.30 13.02
C LEU A 160 27.71 1.31 13.72
N GLY A 161 26.50 0.93 14.10
CA GLY A 161 25.69 1.71 15.07
C GLY A 161 26.01 1.37 16.53
N SER A 162 25.70 2.31 17.44
CA SER A 162 25.71 2.04 18.90
C SER A 162 24.78 0.86 19.23
N THR A 163 25.00 0.20 20.39
CA THR A 163 24.12 -0.90 20.85
C THR A 163 22.64 -0.49 20.90
N ALA A 164 22.35 0.79 21.20
CA ALA A 164 20.99 1.33 21.16
C ALA A 164 20.44 1.48 19.73
N GLN A 165 21.28 1.84 18.77
CA GLN A 165 20.90 1.92 17.35
C GLN A 165 20.60 0.54 16.77
N HIS A 166 21.41 -0.46 17.09
CA HIS A 166 21.16 -1.84 16.69
C HIS A 166 19.83 -2.35 17.24
N ARG A 167 19.56 -2.17 18.55
CA ARG A 167 18.27 -2.54 19.16
C ARG A 167 17.10 -1.76 18.59
N PHE A 168 17.30 -0.50 18.22
CA PHE A 168 16.28 0.29 17.53
C PHE A 168 15.96 -0.29 16.15
N THR A 169 16.97 -0.60 15.35
CA THR A 169 16.78 -1.20 14.01
C THR A 169 16.05 -2.55 14.12
N GLN A 170 16.43 -3.40 15.07
CA GLN A 170 15.75 -4.66 15.32
C GLN A 170 14.29 -4.43 15.76
N LEU A 171 14.04 -3.51 16.69
CA LEU A 171 12.69 -3.19 17.15
C LEU A 171 11.76 -2.80 15.99
N ILE A 172 12.21 -1.91 15.10
CA ILE A 172 11.38 -1.47 13.97
C ILE A 172 11.22 -2.53 12.89
N ALA A 173 12.16 -3.44 12.74
CA ALA A 173 12.09 -4.56 11.79
C ALA A 173 11.13 -5.67 12.24
N GLU A 174 10.96 -5.85 13.56
CA GLU A 174 10.14 -6.92 14.14
C GLU A 174 8.75 -6.44 14.61
N MET A 175 8.64 -5.18 15.06
CA MET A 175 7.41 -4.65 15.64
C MET A 175 6.34 -4.40 14.59
N PRO A 176 5.14 -5.02 14.70
CA PRO A 176 4.00 -4.68 13.86
C PRO A 176 3.63 -3.20 13.95
N ASP A 177 3.25 -2.60 12.85
CA ASP A 177 2.97 -1.17 12.76
C ASP A 177 1.85 -0.70 13.70
N THR A 178 0.88 -1.56 14.00
CA THR A 178 -0.19 -1.27 14.96
C THR A 178 0.24 -1.45 16.40
N GLU A 179 1.30 -2.18 16.71
CA GLU A 179 1.75 -2.41 18.07
C GLU A 179 2.36 -1.15 18.68
N ILE A 180 3.01 -0.30 17.89
CA ILE A 180 3.53 0.99 18.34
C ILE A 180 2.45 1.86 19.00
N ILE A 181 1.17 1.71 18.60
CA ILE A 181 0.04 2.47 19.15
C ILE A 181 -0.15 2.20 20.65
N ASN A 182 0.21 1.00 21.10
CA ASN A 182 0.01 0.52 22.47
C ASN A 182 1.15 0.90 23.42
N HIS A 183 2.25 1.42 22.88
CA HIS A 183 3.43 1.77 23.68
C HIS A 183 3.58 3.29 23.84
N THR A 184 4.02 3.74 25.02
CA THR A 184 4.46 5.12 25.16
C THR A 184 5.88 5.29 24.61
N PRO A 185 6.33 6.52 24.23
CA PRO A 185 7.70 6.75 23.79
C PRO A 185 8.74 6.29 24.84
N GLU A 186 8.41 6.38 26.12
CA GLU A 186 9.25 5.94 27.23
C GLU A 186 9.37 4.41 27.29
N GLN A 187 8.29 3.70 26.99
CA GLN A 187 8.30 2.23 26.88
C GLN A 187 9.15 1.77 25.69
N LEU A 188 8.98 2.40 24.54
CA LEU A 188 9.78 2.11 23.34
C LEU A 188 11.27 2.39 23.57
N ALA A 189 11.61 3.50 24.25
CA ALA A 189 12.98 3.81 24.62
C ALA A 189 13.60 2.75 25.55
N ARG A 190 12.83 2.23 26.50
CA ARG A 190 13.26 1.13 27.37
C ARG A 190 13.54 -0.16 26.59
N LEU A 191 12.71 -0.50 25.62
CA LEU A 191 12.96 -1.65 24.74
C LEU A 191 14.29 -1.52 23.97
N CYS A 192 14.64 -0.29 23.56
CA CYS A 192 15.92 -0.02 22.91
C CYS A 192 17.08 0.15 23.92
N GLY A 193 16.82 0.11 25.24
CA GLY A 193 17.83 0.34 26.29
C GLY A 193 18.47 1.71 26.19
N CYS A 194 17.69 2.76 25.90
CA CYS A 194 18.18 4.12 25.76
C CYS A 194 17.22 5.14 26.39
N SER A 195 17.67 6.39 26.54
CA SER A 195 16.82 7.47 27.04
C SER A 195 15.71 7.82 26.04
N PRO A 196 14.53 8.33 26.47
CA PRO A 196 13.46 8.78 25.58
C PRO A 196 13.93 9.86 24.58
N ARG A 197 14.86 10.72 24.97
CA ARG A 197 15.44 11.75 24.10
C ARG A 197 16.27 11.09 22.98
N HIS A 198 17.08 10.10 23.29
CA HIS A 198 17.88 9.36 22.34
C HIS A 198 16.97 8.56 21.38
N PHE A 199 15.99 7.84 21.91
CA PHE A 199 14.99 7.12 21.12
C PHE A 199 14.28 8.05 20.11
N ASN A 200 13.77 9.21 20.57
CA ASN A 200 13.12 10.16 19.69
C ASN A 200 14.06 10.71 18.61
N ARG A 201 15.35 10.86 18.91
CA ARG A 201 16.36 11.25 17.90
C ARG A 201 16.53 10.18 16.85
N LEU A 202 16.73 8.91 17.24
CA LEU A 202 16.83 7.76 16.32
C LEU A 202 15.56 7.63 15.48
N PHE A 203 14.40 7.74 16.13
CA PHE A 203 13.11 7.63 15.46
C PHE A 203 12.92 8.73 14.41
N ARG A 204 13.27 9.97 14.72
CA ARG A 204 13.19 11.08 13.74
C ARG A 204 14.21 10.94 12.62
N GLN A 205 15.41 10.48 12.89
CA GLN A 205 16.43 10.22 11.89
C GLN A 205 15.97 9.17 10.89
N HIS A 206 15.32 8.10 11.36
CA HIS A 206 14.86 7.00 10.51
C HIS A 206 13.54 7.31 9.80
N PHE A 207 12.54 7.84 10.52
CA PHE A 207 11.17 8.02 9.99
C PHE A 207 10.85 9.46 9.56
N GLY A 208 11.75 10.41 9.70
CA GLY A 208 11.47 11.82 9.44
C GLY A 208 10.45 12.48 10.37
N ALA A 209 9.86 11.73 11.30
CA ALA A 209 8.80 12.17 12.20
C ALA A 209 9.00 11.63 13.63
N SER A 210 8.30 12.21 14.62
CA SER A 210 8.34 11.68 15.98
C SER A 210 7.50 10.40 16.11
N ALA A 211 7.84 9.55 17.11
CA ALA A 211 7.05 8.36 17.43
C ALA A 211 5.57 8.71 17.70
N ARG A 212 5.31 9.81 18.41
CA ARG A 212 3.94 10.30 18.69
C ARG A 212 3.18 10.69 17.41
N SER A 213 3.86 11.34 16.46
CA SER A 213 3.26 11.69 15.17
C SER A 213 2.90 10.42 14.39
N ARG A 214 3.82 9.46 14.38
CA ARG A 214 3.62 8.17 13.73
C ARG A 214 2.46 7.38 14.34
N GLN A 215 2.38 7.32 15.67
CA GLN A 215 1.25 6.71 16.38
C GLN A 215 -0.09 7.34 16.00
N THR A 216 -0.13 8.67 15.90
CA THR A 216 -1.34 9.39 15.48
C THR A 216 -1.77 9.00 14.06
N GLU A 217 -0.84 8.92 13.13
CA GLU A 217 -1.10 8.50 11.76
C GLU A 217 -1.65 7.07 11.71
N LEU A 218 -1.00 6.13 12.38
CA LEU A 218 -1.42 4.72 12.41
C LEU A 218 -2.80 4.54 13.07
N ARG A 219 -3.10 5.30 14.14
CA ARG A 219 -4.45 5.32 14.73
C ARG A 219 -5.50 5.79 13.73
N LEU A 220 -5.20 6.80 12.94
CA LEU A 220 -6.12 7.32 11.92
C LEU A 220 -6.30 6.32 10.76
N LEU A 221 -5.24 5.63 10.34
CA LEU A 221 -5.32 4.57 9.34
C LEU A 221 -6.17 3.40 9.83
N LYS A 222 -5.96 2.95 11.08
CA LYS A 222 -6.80 1.93 11.72
C LYS A 222 -8.26 2.36 11.78
N ALA A 223 -8.53 3.60 12.19
CA ALA A 223 -9.89 4.15 12.20
C ALA A 223 -10.54 4.13 10.81
N ARG A 224 -9.79 4.52 9.79
CA ARG A 224 -10.27 4.51 8.40
C ARG A 224 -10.66 3.11 7.94
N GLN A 225 -9.86 2.10 8.28
CA GLN A 225 -10.16 0.70 8.00
C GLN A 225 -11.45 0.26 8.72
N LEU A 226 -11.54 0.46 10.03
CA LEU A 226 -12.73 0.13 10.82
C LEU A 226 -14.01 0.80 10.31
N LEU A 227 -13.90 2.05 9.81
CA LEU A 227 -15.05 2.76 9.21
C LEU A 227 -15.54 2.11 7.91
N GLY A 228 -14.64 1.45 7.16
CA GLY A 228 -14.98 0.73 5.94
C GLY A 228 -15.59 -0.65 6.20
N ASP A 229 -15.07 -1.35 7.20
CA ASP A 229 -15.32 -2.76 7.41
C ASP A 229 -16.44 -3.04 8.42
N SER A 230 -16.80 -2.06 9.25
CA SER A 230 -17.77 -2.27 10.33
C SER A 230 -18.89 -1.21 10.37
N ASP A 231 -20.03 -1.61 10.91
CA ASP A 231 -21.16 -0.75 11.24
C ASP A 231 -21.09 -0.14 12.65
N SER A 232 -19.99 -0.35 13.36
CA SER A 232 -19.74 0.16 14.71
C SER A 232 -19.99 1.66 14.81
N LYS A 233 -20.53 2.14 15.94
CA LYS A 233 -20.73 3.58 16.16
C LYS A 233 -19.37 4.33 16.04
N ILE A 234 -19.41 5.57 15.55
CA ILE A 234 -18.18 6.40 15.37
C ILE A 234 -17.38 6.51 16.68
N ILE A 235 -18.06 6.57 17.82
CA ILE A 235 -17.40 6.60 19.13
C ILE A 235 -16.64 5.30 19.42
N GLN A 236 -17.19 4.15 19.04
CA GLN A 236 -16.54 2.84 19.19
C GLN A 236 -15.30 2.76 18.30
N VAL A 237 -15.41 3.17 17.03
CA VAL A 237 -14.26 3.24 16.12
C VAL A 237 -13.16 4.14 16.68
N ALA A 238 -13.50 5.30 17.24
CA ALA A 238 -12.53 6.18 17.88
C ALA A 238 -11.81 5.47 19.03
N MET A 239 -12.55 4.80 19.92
CA MET A 239 -11.99 4.08 21.08
C MET A 239 -11.10 2.90 20.62
N GLU A 240 -11.55 2.08 19.69
CA GLU A 240 -10.78 0.94 19.15
C GLU A 240 -9.51 1.38 18.41
N SER A 241 -9.53 2.62 17.89
CA SER A 241 -8.35 3.24 17.27
C SER A 241 -7.45 3.95 18.27
N GLY A 242 -7.74 3.87 19.57
CA GLY A 242 -6.91 4.43 20.64
C GLY A 242 -7.19 5.90 20.96
N TYR A 243 -8.35 6.45 20.59
CA TYR A 243 -8.76 7.82 20.95
C TYR A 243 -9.75 7.80 22.11
N ARG A 244 -9.42 8.50 23.20
CA ARG A 244 -10.32 8.70 24.35
C ARG A 244 -11.22 9.93 24.21
N ASN A 245 -10.91 10.82 23.27
CA ASN A 245 -11.66 12.07 23.02
C ASN A 245 -12.18 12.09 21.59
N LEU A 246 -13.51 12.04 21.45
CA LEU A 246 -14.19 11.99 20.16
C LEU A 246 -14.00 13.28 19.34
N SER A 247 -13.98 14.44 20.00
CA SER A 247 -13.79 15.73 19.33
C SER A 247 -12.39 15.83 18.73
N LEU A 248 -11.37 15.41 19.48
CA LEU A 248 -9.99 15.34 19.00
C LEU A 248 -9.90 14.37 17.81
N PHE A 249 -10.50 13.19 17.93
CA PHE A 249 -10.54 12.20 16.83
C PHE A 249 -11.15 12.80 15.56
N ASN A 250 -12.34 13.40 15.66
CA ASN A 250 -13.02 14.00 14.51
C ASN A 250 -12.17 15.07 13.83
N SER A 251 -11.53 15.95 14.63
CA SER A 251 -10.66 17.02 14.11
C SER A 251 -9.44 16.46 13.38
N LEU A 252 -8.74 15.46 13.98
CA LEU A 252 -7.57 14.86 13.40
C LEU A 252 -7.93 14.06 12.13
N PHE A 253 -9.02 13.31 12.15
CA PHE A 253 -9.51 12.55 11.01
C PHE A 253 -9.87 13.47 9.83
N LYS A 254 -10.64 14.55 10.09
CA LYS A 254 -10.99 15.54 9.07
C LYS A 254 -9.73 16.21 8.49
N ARG A 255 -8.79 16.59 9.33
CA ARG A 255 -7.51 17.19 8.89
C ARG A 255 -6.72 16.27 7.99
N ARG A 256 -6.68 14.97 8.32
CA ARG A 256 -5.89 13.97 7.57
C ARG A 256 -6.55 13.53 6.26
N PHE A 257 -7.88 13.31 6.26
CA PHE A 257 -8.61 12.74 5.14
C PHE A 257 -9.55 13.71 4.42
N GLY A 258 -9.55 14.98 4.79
CA GLY A 258 -10.38 16.03 4.17
C GLY A 258 -11.88 15.93 4.46
N THR A 259 -12.33 14.91 5.20
CA THR A 259 -13.74 14.66 5.46
C THR A 259 -13.96 14.08 6.86
N THR A 260 -15.18 14.22 7.40
CA THR A 260 -15.51 13.66 8.72
C THR A 260 -15.63 12.13 8.67
N PRO A 261 -15.41 11.42 9.81
CA PRO A 261 -15.59 9.97 9.86
C PRO A 261 -16.97 9.48 9.36
N SER A 262 -18.04 10.18 9.72
CA SER A 262 -19.40 9.85 9.28
C SER A 262 -19.60 10.04 7.78
N ALA A 263 -19.06 11.11 7.20
CA ALA A 263 -19.12 11.36 5.76
C ALA A 263 -18.25 10.35 4.98
N TRP A 264 -17.07 9.98 5.52
CA TRP A 264 -16.20 8.94 4.99
C TRP A 264 -16.96 7.62 4.89
N ARG A 265 -17.58 7.15 5.98
CA ARG A 265 -18.38 5.91 6.01
C ARG A 265 -19.48 5.90 4.96
N ARG A 266 -20.26 6.99 4.84
CA ARG A 266 -21.31 7.08 3.82
C ARG A 266 -20.78 6.93 2.40
N LYS A 267 -19.62 7.54 2.12
CA LYS A 267 -18.97 7.49 0.80
C LYS A 267 -18.47 6.07 0.47
N THR A 268 -17.91 5.38 1.46
CA THR A 268 -17.38 4.02 1.29
C THR A 268 -18.51 3.02 1.07
N LYS A 269 -19.59 3.10 1.86
CA LYS A 269 -20.78 2.23 1.70
C LYS A 269 -21.48 2.41 0.36
N LYS A 270 -21.65 3.65 -0.12
CA LYS A 270 -22.21 3.90 -1.45
C LYS A 270 -21.38 3.26 -2.58
N ARG A 271 -20.07 3.19 -2.43
CA ARG A 271 -19.20 2.52 -3.40
C ARG A 271 -19.38 1.00 -3.40
N SER A 272 -19.57 0.38 -2.24
CA SER A 272 -19.81 -1.06 -2.11
C SER A 272 -21.17 -1.51 -2.67
N THR A 273 -22.20 -0.67 -2.60
CA THR A 273 -23.56 -0.99 -3.08
C THR A 273 -23.72 -0.85 -4.59
N VAL A 274 -22.88 -0.05 -5.26
CA VAL A 274 -22.88 0.14 -6.72
C VAL A 274 -22.07 -0.95 -7.45
N SER A 275 -21.35 -1.80 -6.71
CA SER A 275 -20.52 -2.92 -7.24
C SER A 275 -21.18 -4.30 -7.10
N ARG A 276 -22.46 -4.37 -6.73
CA ARG A 276 -23.27 -5.60 -6.77
C ARG A 276 -24.12 -5.66 -8.00
#